data_654fd922628786e43d00ed58e4ec4a29
#
_entry.id   654fd922628786e43d00ed58e4ec4a29
#
_cell.length_a   1.000
_cell.length_b   1.000
_cell.length_c   1.000
_cell.angle_alpha   90.00
_cell.angle_beta   90.00
_cell.angle_gamma   90.00
#
_symmetry.space_group_name_H-M   'P 1'
#
loop_
_entity.id
_entity.type
_entity.pdbx_description
1 polymer ?
#
loop_
_entity_poly.entity_id
_entity_poly.type
_entity_poly.pdbx_seq_one_letter_code
_entity_poly.pdbx_strand_id
1 'polypeptide(L)'
;MTIKYSPSYQGFTYLNLKDQDNNLALDVVVNNTAGLLDCLELYAGKHIECLNSKQRIAHYYSAMYDYTEKHPQHKLADSFRLDGLGTAKTCLIWRDLLVEAGWKGQASTASGRMEVLCEVEKSFNCPGTGERIHNLISHIKNGCSLPPDLTIELGCPEYCLPPSIKDLFDALREREVDIRTPQSETGNGSNVSLVRQLVCGQNQNTLTLQQNDKSFRIYKFKQRQDALNWLTLQPDSYNVWIDSDNKDFDNTLRLSGQPVSGSTMKDVLPQVSQLLVIGLNLFPQPLNIQFLLEWLHAPISPLEGILRRPLAEAIIDSGGYYNQKCRDVIDNYIKGEYDIWEEGITEVEKQEIIKSRKRKRSKAIRRFLPSMMNKPTDVLSLNDNVNKESVYKFVRLILSWSKNRMFQNIDESEKRQLGTIK
;
A
#
# COMPACT_ATOMS: atom_id res chain seq x y z
N MET A 1 -19.68 -24.99 5.83
CA MET A 1 -18.95 -23.86 5.24
C MET A 1 -17.46 -24.03 5.42
N THR A 2 -16.66 -23.81 4.36
CA THR A 2 -15.19 -24.03 4.40
C THR A 2 -14.42 -22.73 4.19
N ILE A 3 -13.51 -22.41 5.11
CA ILE A 3 -12.56 -21.30 4.96
C ILE A 3 -11.21 -21.90 4.56
N LYS A 4 -10.73 -21.58 3.36
CA LYS A 4 -9.35 -21.90 2.96
C LYS A 4 -8.44 -20.75 3.39
N TYR A 5 -7.50 -21.04 4.26
CA TYR A 5 -6.64 -20.03 4.90
C TYR A 5 -5.16 -20.24 4.62
N SER A 6 -4.49 -19.16 4.24
CA SER A 6 -3.03 -19.03 4.31
C SER A 6 -2.65 -17.56 4.53
N PRO A 7 -1.62 -17.25 5.33
CA PRO A 7 -1.13 -15.88 5.46
C PRO A 7 -0.67 -15.26 4.13
N SER A 8 -0.28 -16.09 3.16
CA SER A 8 0.20 -15.68 1.84
C SER A 8 -0.92 -15.47 0.81
N TYR A 9 -2.15 -15.83 1.10
CA TYR A 9 -3.25 -15.60 0.18
C TYR A 9 -3.51 -14.10 0.04
N GLN A 10 -3.54 -13.62 -1.19
CA GLN A 10 -3.98 -12.27 -1.48
C GLN A 10 -5.49 -12.32 -1.73
N GLY A 11 -6.24 -11.31 -1.30
CA GLY A 11 -7.70 -11.29 -1.21
C GLY A 11 -8.52 -11.62 -2.46
N PHE A 12 -7.88 -12.01 -3.56
CA PHE A 12 -8.47 -12.50 -4.80
C PHE A 12 -7.74 -13.74 -5.30
N THR A 13 -7.37 -14.65 -4.41
CA THR A 13 -6.80 -15.93 -4.82
C THR A 13 -7.93 -16.77 -5.40
N TYR A 14 -7.97 -16.87 -6.72
CA TYR A 14 -8.88 -17.77 -7.41
C TYR A 14 -8.42 -19.20 -7.18
N LEU A 15 -9.33 -20.07 -6.76
CA LEU A 15 -9.11 -21.49 -6.83
C LEU A 15 -8.82 -21.84 -8.30
N ASN A 16 -7.76 -22.59 -8.55
CA ASN A 16 -7.46 -23.08 -9.90
C ASN A 16 -8.53 -24.11 -10.28
N LEU A 17 -9.59 -23.66 -10.96
CA LEU A 17 -10.71 -24.49 -11.37
C LEU A 17 -10.33 -25.56 -12.42
N LYS A 18 -9.09 -25.54 -12.95
CA LYS A 18 -8.62 -26.51 -13.93
C LYS A 18 -8.46 -27.92 -13.38
N ASP A 19 -8.27 -28.07 -12.07
CA ASP A 19 -8.04 -29.35 -11.41
C ASP A 19 -9.28 -29.92 -10.71
N GLN A 20 -10.44 -29.27 -10.85
CA GLN A 20 -11.68 -29.75 -10.26
C GLN A 20 -12.70 -30.01 -11.37
N ASP A 21 -13.03 -31.26 -11.56
CA ASP A 21 -14.14 -31.71 -12.40
C ASP A 21 -15.39 -30.87 -12.15
N ASN A 22 -15.65 -29.86 -12.98
CA ASN A 22 -16.89 -29.07 -13.13
C ASN A 22 -17.74 -28.79 -11.87
N ASN A 23 -17.21 -28.93 -10.65
CA ASN A 23 -17.93 -28.70 -9.41
C ASN A 23 -17.80 -27.26 -8.95
N LEU A 24 -18.87 -26.52 -9.01
CA LEU A 24 -19.04 -25.24 -8.31
C LEU A 24 -18.81 -25.48 -6.82
N ALA A 25 -17.75 -24.92 -6.25
CA ALA A 25 -17.54 -24.91 -4.81
C ALA A 25 -18.43 -23.83 -4.20
N LEU A 26 -19.61 -24.21 -3.74
CA LEU A 26 -20.47 -23.38 -2.91
C LEU A 26 -19.92 -23.39 -1.47
N ASP A 27 -20.10 -22.29 -0.75
CA ASP A 27 -19.71 -22.14 0.66
C ASP A 27 -18.21 -22.26 0.96
N VAL A 28 -17.35 -21.92 -0.01
CA VAL A 28 -15.89 -21.88 0.17
C VAL A 28 -15.39 -20.44 0.05
N VAL A 29 -14.69 -19.97 1.06
CA VAL A 29 -14.05 -18.65 1.09
C VAL A 29 -12.54 -18.81 1.20
N VAL A 30 -11.78 -18.09 0.38
CA VAL A 30 -10.30 -18.10 0.41
C VAL A 30 -9.80 -16.81 1.04
N ASN A 31 -9.10 -16.92 2.16
CA ASN A 31 -8.75 -15.78 3.00
C ASN A 31 -7.29 -15.78 3.45
N ASN A 32 -6.74 -14.56 3.56
CA ASN A 32 -5.56 -14.30 4.38
C ASN A 32 -5.95 -14.05 5.85
N THR A 33 -5.00 -13.62 6.67
CA THR A 33 -5.23 -13.36 8.10
C THR A 33 -6.34 -12.33 8.34
N ALA A 34 -6.38 -11.23 7.59
CA ALA A 34 -7.42 -10.22 7.75
C ALA A 34 -8.80 -10.77 7.42
N GLY A 35 -8.94 -11.45 6.27
CA GLY A 35 -10.21 -12.03 5.86
C GLY A 35 -10.66 -13.20 6.76
N LEU A 36 -9.73 -13.99 7.30
CA LEU A 36 -10.05 -15.02 8.30
C LEU A 36 -10.67 -14.37 9.55
N LEU A 37 -10.05 -13.31 10.07
CA LEU A 37 -10.58 -12.59 11.24
C LEU A 37 -11.95 -11.97 10.94
N ASP A 38 -12.12 -11.31 9.78
CA ASP A 38 -13.38 -10.73 9.39
C ASP A 38 -14.51 -11.78 9.36
N CYS A 39 -14.25 -12.96 8.80
CA CYS A 39 -15.21 -14.06 8.76
C CYS A 39 -15.53 -14.59 10.16
N LEU A 40 -14.51 -14.87 10.98
CA LEU A 40 -14.71 -15.44 12.31
C LEU A 40 -15.40 -14.45 13.25
N GLU A 41 -15.04 -13.17 13.20
CA GLU A 41 -15.71 -12.12 13.97
C GLU A 41 -17.17 -11.96 13.59
N LEU A 42 -17.48 -12.04 12.28
CA LEU A 42 -18.86 -11.99 11.78
C LEU A 42 -19.67 -13.16 12.32
N TYR A 43 -19.13 -14.39 12.26
CA TYR A 43 -19.80 -15.58 12.77
C TYR A 43 -19.95 -15.58 14.28
N ALA A 44 -18.94 -15.09 14.99
CA ALA A 44 -19.01 -14.93 16.43
C ALA A 44 -19.94 -13.79 16.89
N GLY A 45 -20.53 -13.03 15.94
CA GLY A 45 -21.39 -11.89 16.23
C GLY A 45 -20.66 -10.70 16.87
N LYS A 46 -19.36 -10.59 16.67
CA LYS A 46 -18.52 -9.54 17.27
C LYS A 46 -17.57 -8.94 16.24
N HIS A 47 -18.15 -8.21 15.31
CA HIS A 47 -17.33 -7.48 14.34
C HIS A 47 -16.68 -6.25 14.99
N ILE A 48 -15.37 -6.11 14.85
CA ILE A 48 -14.61 -4.94 15.28
C ILE A 48 -14.31 -4.10 14.05
N GLU A 49 -14.85 -2.89 14.02
CA GLU A 49 -14.52 -1.95 12.95
C GLU A 49 -13.05 -1.54 13.06
N CYS A 50 -12.23 -1.98 12.11
CA CYS A 50 -10.82 -1.68 12.08
C CYS A 50 -10.50 -0.56 11.10
N LEU A 51 -9.76 0.41 11.58
CA LEU A 51 -9.19 1.43 10.73
C LEU A 51 -8.14 0.81 9.79
N ASN A 52 -8.05 1.33 8.58
CA ASN A 52 -6.98 0.91 7.67
C ASN A 52 -5.59 1.33 8.20
N SER A 53 -4.54 0.73 7.68
CA SER A 53 -3.17 0.95 8.16
C SER A 53 -2.74 2.43 8.13
N LYS A 54 -3.18 3.19 7.12
CA LYS A 54 -2.85 4.62 7.00
C LYS A 54 -3.56 5.45 8.06
N GLN A 55 -4.82 5.14 8.35
CA GLN A 55 -5.58 5.79 9.41
C GLN A 55 -4.98 5.46 10.78
N ARG A 56 -4.64 4.19 11.03
CA ARG A 56 -3.96 3.79 12.28
C ARG A 56 -2.64 4.53 12.48
N ILE A 57 -1.82 4.65 11.43
CA ILE A 57 -0.57 5.43 11.49
C ILE A 57 -0.86 6.89 11.84
N ALA A 58 -1.89 7.51 11.27
CA ALA A 58 -2.25 8.89 11.56
C ALA A 58 -2.71 9.08 13.02
N HIS A 59 -3.50 8.16 13.56
CA HIS A 59 -3.89 8.18 14.97
C HIS A 59 -2.69 7.96 15.91
N TYR A 60 -1.79 7.04 15.54
CA TYR A 60 -0.59 6.79 16.32
C TYR A 60 0.37 7.98 16.27
N TYR A 61 0.48 8.64 15.11
CA TYR A 61 1.21 9.89 14.97
C TYR A 61 0.68 10.97 15.93
N SER A 62 -0.64 11.14 16.02
CA SER A 62 -1.24 12.09 16.94
C SER A 62 -0.90 11.76 18.40
N ALA A 63 -1.00 10.50 18.81
CA ALA A 63 -0.64 10.06 20.14
C ALA A 63 0.84 10.29 20.47
N MET A 64 1.73 10.04 19.50
CA MET A 64 3.16 10.32 19.64
C MET A 64 3.47 11.81 19.66
N TYR A 65 2.77 12.62 18.88
CA TYR A 65 2.89 14.08 18.91
C TYR A 65 2.60 14.61 20.31
N ASP A 66 1.47 14.21 20.89
CA ASP A 66 1.09 14.60 22.26
C ASP A 66 2.13 14.17 23.31
N TYR A 67 2.75 13.01 23.13
CA TYR A 67 3.83 12.55 23.99
C TYR A 67 5.10 13.40 23.83
N THR A 68 5.53 13.68 22.60
CA THR A 68 6.77 14.43 22.32
C THR A 68 6.67 15.89 22.73
N GLU A 69 5.50 16.50 22.66
CA GLU A 69 5.24 17.85 23.18
C GLU A 69 5.40 17.91 24.72
N LYS A 70 4.96 16.86 25.41
CA LYS A 70 5.13 16.77 26.87
C LYS A 70 6.57 16.43 27.29
N HIS A 71 7.32 15.77 26.41
CA HIS A 71 8.68 15.30 26.70
C HIS A 71 9.71 15.74 25.63
N PRO A 72 9.90 17.07 25.43
CA PRO A 72 10.70 17.61 24.33
C PRO A 72 12.19 17.25 24.40
N GLN A 73 12.69 16.86 25.58
CA GLN A 73 14.09 16.46 25.82
C GLN A 73 14.35 14.96 25.58
N HIS A 74 13.31 14.20 25.29
CA HIS A 74 13.47 12.77 25.05
C HIS A 74 14.04 12.53 23.63
N LYS A 75 14.97 11.57 23.49
CA LYS A 75 15.61 11.24 22.20
C LYS A 75 14.63 10.91 21.06
N LEU A 76 13.45 10.37 21.42
CA LEU A 76 12.40 10.11 20.45
C LEU A 76 11.81 11.39 19.86
N ALA A 77 11.76 12.49 20.64
CA ALA A 77 11.27 13.77 20.16
C ALA A 77 12.15 14.33 19.02
N ASP A 78 13.45 14.11 19.08
CA ASP A 78 14.36 14.51 18.00
C ASP A 78 14.12 13.70 16.72
N SER A 79 13.95 12.38 16.84
CA SER A 79 13.60 11.53 15.71
C SER A 79 12.25 11.89 15.10
N PHE A 80 11.29 12.19 15.97
CA PHE A 80 9.93 12.56 15.57
C PHE A 80 9.89 13.93 14.87
N ARG A 81 10.71 14.91 15.27
CA ARG A 81 10.84 16.20 14.58
C ARG A 81 11.46 16.06 13.19
N LEU A 82 12.41 15.13 13.01
CA LEU A 82 13.06 14.89 11.72
C LEU A 82 12.14 14.16 10.73
N ASP A 83 11.49 13.09 11.18
CA ASP A 83 10.52 12.30 10.40
C ASP A 83 9.44 11.75 11.33
N GLY A 84 8.43 12.55 11.60
CA GLY A 84 7.34 12.19 12.51
C GLY A 84 6.52 11.02 12.00
N LEU A 85 6.21 10.99 10.70
CA LEU A 85 5.38 9.94 10.12
C LEU A 85 6.11 8.59 10.05
N GLY A 86 7.38 8.58 9.64
CA GLY A 86 8.21 7.38 9.60
C GLY A 86 8.48 6.83 11.00
N THR A 87 8.73 7.72 11.97
CA THR A 87 8.90 7.34 13.38
C THR A 87 7.62 6.73 13.95
N ALA A 88 6.46 7.35 13.74
CA ALA A 88 5.18 6.82 14.18
C ALA A 88 4.86 5.47 13.55
N LYS A 89 5.08 5.33 12.24
CA LYS A 89 4.91 4.06 11.54
C LYS A 89 5.79 2.95 12.12
N THR A 90 7.05 3.24 12.39
CA THR A 90 8.00 2.26 12.93
C THR A 90 7.62 1.84 14.35
N CYS A 91 7.29 2.80 15.20
CA CYS A 91 6.83 2.52 16.57
C CYS A 91 5.51 1.75 16.60
N LEU A 92 4.57 2.06 15.71
CA LEU A 92 3.31 1.30 15.58
C LEU A 92 3.55 -0.16 15.17
N ILE A 93 4.48 -0.41 14.25
CA ILE A 93 4.86 -1.78 13.86
C ILE A 93 5.42 -2.54 15.08
N TRP A 94 6.32 -1.94 15.84
CA TRP A 94 6.87 -2.57 17.06
C TRP A 94 5.80 -2.81 18.11
N ARG A 95 4.93 -1.85 18.31
CA ARG A 95 3.76 -1.97 19.20
C ARG A 95 2.87 -3.13 18.79
N ASP A 96 2.52 -3.24 17.52
CA ASP A 96 1.64 -4.29 17.02
C ASP A 96 2.28 -5.69 17.19
N LEU A 97 3.59 -5.83 16.96
CA LEU A 97 4.32 -7.08 17.23
C LEU A 97 4.31 -7.45 18.71
N LEU A 98 4.47 -6.47 19.61
CA LEU A 98 4.40 -6.71 21.04
C LEU A 98 3.00 -7.13 21.49
N VAL A 99 1.96 -6.49 20.96
CA VAL A 99 0.57 -6.85 21.24
C VAL A 99 0.25 -8.24 20.71
N GLU A 100 0.69 -8.58 19.52
CA GLU A 100 0.55 -9.92 18.97
C GLU A 100 1.22 -10.98 19.85
N ALA A 101 2.35 -10.63 20.46
CA ALA A 101 3.03 -11.47 21.45
C ALA A 101 2.40 -11.45 22.88
N GLY A 102 1.25 -10.78 23.04
CA GLY A 102 0.51 -10.74 24.30
C GLY A 102 0.79 -9.55 25.21
N TRP A 103 1.52 -8.53 24.75
CA TRP A 103 1.73 -7.31 25.54
C TRP A 103 0.43 -6.52 25.73
N LYS A 104 0.18 -6.07 26.95
CA LYS A 104 -1.05 -5.37 27.37
C LYS A 104 -0.86 -3.88 27.65
N GLY A 105 0.11 -3.22 27.04
CA GLY A 105 0.36 -1.78 27.27
C GLY A 105 1.08 -1.45 28.58
N GLN A 106 1.60 -2.43 29.32
CA GLN A 106 2.28 -2.21 30.60
C GLN A 106 3.78 -2.51 30.50
N ALA A 107 4.61 -1.71 31.13
CA ALA A 107 6.03 -1.98 31.25
C ALA A 107 6.26 -3.03 32.34
N SER A 108 6.84 -4.17 31.97
CA SER A 108 7.16 -5.22 32.94
C SER A 108 8.53 -5.07 33.58
N THR A 109 9.49 -4.39 32.96
CA THR A 109 10.82 -4.03 33.48
C THR A 109 11.46 -3.01 32.56
N ALA A 110 11.86 -1.90 33.12
CA ALA A 110 12.13 -0.67 32.39
C ALA A 110 13.32 -0.71 31.43
N SER A 111 13.08 -0.79 30.13
CA SER A 111 13.90 -0.04 29.20
C SER A 111 13.17 1.27 28.87
N GLY A 112 13.85 2.41 28.84
CA GLY A 112 13.20 3.70 28.56
C GLY A 112 12.43 3.75 27.24
N ARG A 113 12.66 2.79 26.31
CA ARG A 113 11.87 2.63 25.08
C ARG A 113 10.49 2.04 25.33
N MET A 114 10.38 1.09 26.27
CA MET A 114 9.09 0.49 26.64
C MET A 114 8.22 1.49 27.42
N GLU A 115 8.81 2.33 28.27
CA GLU A 115 8.08 3.40 28.95
C GLU A 115 7.38 4.34 27.98
N VAL A 116 8.08 4.73 26.89
CA VAL A 116 7.49 5.56 25.84
C VAL A 116 6.31 4.87 25.18
N LEU A 117 6.46 3.60 24.78
CA LEU A 117 5.36 2.86 24.17
C LEU A 117 4.16 2.75 25.13
N CYS A 118 4.39 2.52 26.42
CA CYS A 118 3.33 2.46 27.43
C CYS A 118 2.60 3.80 27.59
N GLU A 119 3.33 4.93 27.56
CA GLU A 119 2.70 6.25 27.66
C GLU A 119 1.89 6.60 26.41
N VAL A 120 2.42 6.31 25.22
CA VAL A 120 1.71 6.51 23.95
C VAL A 120 0.46 5.62 23.87
N GLU A 121 0.55 4.38 24.36
CA GLU A 121 -0.57 3.43 24.38
C GLU A 121 -1.77 3.94 25.18
N LYS A 122 -1.57 4.74 26.22
CA LYS A 122 -2.67 5.32 27.01
C LYS A 122 -3.61 6.22 26.20
N SER A 123 -3.10 6.81 25.12
CA SER A 123 -3.86 7.71 24.22
C SER A 123 -4.23 7.07 22.88
N PHE A 124 -3.76 5.84 22.62
CA PHE A 124 -3.99 5.15 21.36
C PHE A 124 -5.05 4.05 21.49
N ASN A 125 -6.20 4.24 20.85
CA ASN A 125 -7.36 3.34 20.91
C ASN A 125 -7.74 2.73 19.56
N CYS A 126 -6.76 2.43 18.71
CA CYS A 126 -7.04 1.85 17.39
C CYS A 126 -6.53 0.40 17.35
N PRO A 127 -7.40 -0.61 17.51
CA PRO A 127 -7.00 -2.00 17.55
C PRO A 127 -6.34 -2.42 16.23
N GLY A 128 -5.37 -3.32 16.34
CA GLY A 128 -4.70 -3.98 15.22
C GLY A 128 -5.03 -5.47 15.18
N THR A 129 -4.27 -6.19 14.34
CA THR A 129 -4.46 -7.63 14.16
C THR A 129 -4.29 -8.41 15.47
N GLY A 130 -3.30 -8.06 16.30
CA GLY A 130 -3.04 -8.73 17.57
C GLY A 130 -4.22 -8.64 18.54
N GLU A 131 -4.79 -7.43 18.72
CA GLU A 131 -5.97 -7.27 19.59
C GLU A 131 -7.19 -8.00 19.07
N ARG A 132 -7.39 -7.99 17.75
CA ARG A 132 -8.50 -8.74 17.14
C ARG A 132 -8.38 -10.23 17.46
N ILE A 133 -7.20 -10.81 17.28
CA ILE A 133 -6.93 -12.23 17.58
C ILE A 133 -7.21 -12.51 19.05
N HIS A 134 -6.61 -11.74 19.98
CA HIS A 134 -6.80 -11.97 21.41
C HIS A 134 -8.26 -11.80 21.87
N ASN A 135 -8.95 -10.79 21.34
CA ASN A 135 -10.37 -10.56 21.62
C ASN A 135 -11.23 -11.72 21.07
N LEU A 136 -10.93 -12.21 19.87
CA LEU A 136 -11.64 -13.31 19.26
C LEU A 136 -11.42 -14.62 20.05
N ILE A 137 -10.16 -14.94 20.42
CA ILE A 137 -9.85 -16.10 21.29
C ILE A 137 -10.64 -16.02 22.60
N SER A 138 -10.63 -14.86 23.25
CA SER A 138 -11.37 -14.69 24.50
C SER A 138 -12.87 -14.89 24.32
N HIS A 139 -13.43 -14.40 23.19
CA HIS A 139 -14.85 -14.53 22.88
C HIS A 139 -15.24 -15.99 22.56
N ILE A 140 -14.41 -16.70 21.80
CA ILE A 140 -14.59 -18.12 21.52
C ILE A 140 -14.56 -18.96 22.81
N LYS A 141 -13.59 -18.72 23.68
CA LYS A 141 -13.49 -19.41 24.99
C LYS A 141 -14.68 -19.14 25.89
N ASN A 142 -15.26 -17.95 25.83
CA ASN A 142 -16.46 -17.59 26.57
C ASN A 142 -17.78 -18.18 26.01
N GLY A 143 -17.70 -18.99 24.96
CA GLY A 143 -18.86 -19.76 24.48
C GLY A 143 -19.70 -19.05 23.42
N CYS A 144 -19.09 -18.27 22.51
CA CYS A 144 -19.82 -17.70 21.38
C CYS A 144 -20.35 -18.82 20.48
N SER A 145 -21.45 -18.52 19.75
CA SER A 145 -21.99 -19.41 18.75
C SER A 145 -21.14 -19.33 17.49
N LEU A 146 -20.70 -20.47 17.00
CA LEU A 146 -20.04 -20.62 15.69
C LEU A 146 -20.92 -21.50 14.79
N PRO A 147 -20.81 -21.40 13.45
CA PRO A 147 -21.52 -22.28 12.55
C PRO A 147 -21.14 -23.75 12.83
N PRO A 148 -22.12 -24.67 12.95
CA PRO A 148 -21.84 -26.07 13.33
C PRO A 148 -20.98 -26.80 12.32
N ASP A 149 -21.05 -26.42 11.03
CA ASP A 149 -20.31 -27.07 9.94
C ASP A 149 -19.10 -26.26 9.50
N LEU A 150 -18.55 -25.43 10.38
CA LEU A 150 -17.38 -24.62 10.06
C LEU A 150 -16.14 -25.50 9.94
N THR A 151 -15.51 -25.48 8.78
CA THR A 151 -14.25 -26.14 8.50
C THR A 151 -13.20 -25.14 8.06
N ILE A 152 -11.97 -25.25 8.55
CA ILE A 152 -10.84 -24.43 8.11
C ILE A 152 -9.82 -25.32 7.43
N GLU A 153 -9.56 -25.08 6.15
CA GLU A 153 -8.50 -25.78 5.39
C GLU A 153 -7.27 -24.87 5.30
N LEU A 154 -6.14 -25.35 5.83
CA LEU A 154 -4.89 -24.60 5.78
C LEU A 154 -4.21 -24.77 4.41
N GLY A 155 -3.79 -23.67 3.80
CA GLY A 155 -2.98 -23.67 2.57
C GLY A 155 -1.47 -23.82 2.82
N CYS A 156 -1.05 -23.88 4.10
CA CYS A 156 0.32 -24.09 4.52
C CYS A 156 0.37 -24.96 5.78
N PRO A 157 1.47 -25.64 6.04
CA PRO A 157 1.64 -26.41 7.27
C PRO A 157 1.52 -25.51 8.51
N GLU A 158 0.93 -26.03 9.56
CA GLU A 158 0.63 -25.28 10.79
C GLU A 158 1.88 -24.69 11.47
N TYR A 159 3.04 -25.38 11.36
CA TYR A 159 4.29 -24.86 11.93
C TYR A 159 4.76 -23.55 11.27
N CYS A 160 4.28 -23.21 10.06
CA CYS A 160 4.56 -21.95 9.36
C CYS A 160 3.72 -20.78 9.88
N LEU A 161 2.73 -21.04 10.73
CA LEU A 161 1.81 -20.01 11.21
C LEU A 161 2.40 -19.24 12.40
N PRO A 162 2.08 -17.94 12.54
CA PRO A 162 2.39 -17.18 13.73
C PRO A 162 1.81 -17.83 15.00
N PRO A 163 2.48 -17.69 16.15
CA PRO A 163 1.98 -18.26 17.42
C PRO A 163 0.56 -17.81 17.77
N SER A 164 0.25 -16.53 17.60
CA SER A 164 -1.08 -15.96 17.84
C SER A 164 -2.21 -16.64 17.03
N ILE A 165 -1.91 -17.03 15.78
CA ILE A 165 -2.86 -17.75 14.93
C ILE A 165 -2.99 -19.21 15.37
N LYS A 166 -1.92 -19.84 15.85
CA LYS A 166 -1.99 -21.19 16.43
C LYS A 166 -2.88 -21.19 17.68
N ASP A 167 -2.69 -20.23 18.57
CA ASP A 167 -3.52 -20.04 19.76
C ASP A 167 -5.01 -19.86 19.40
N LEU A 168 -5.30 -19.13 18.31
CA LEU A 168 -6.65 -18.99 17.78
C LEU A 168 -7.20 -20.33 17.28
N PHE A 169 -6.40 -21.10 16.57
CA PHE A 169 -6.83 -22.43 16.08
C PHE A 169 -7.03 -23.41 17.23
N ASP A 170 -6.21 -23.36 18.27
CA ASP A 170 -6.40 -24.19 19.46
C ASP A 170 -7.72 -23.86 20.17
N ALA A 171 -8.04 -22.56 20.31
CA ALA A 171 -9.34 -22.15 20.85
C ALA A 171 -10.54 -22.60 19.98
N LEU A 172 -10.37 -22.62 18.64
CA LEU A 172 -11.40 -23.13 17.71
C LEU A 172 -11.56 -24.65 17.82
N ARG A 173 -10.45 -25.40 17.98
CA ARG A 173 -10.49 -26.86 18.22
C ARG A 173 -11.18 -27.22 19.53
N GLU A 174 -10.98 -26.45 20.59
CA GLU A 174 -11.72 -26.60 21.86
C GLU A 174 -13.25 -26.44 21.65
N ARG A 175 -13.68 -25.84 20.54
CA ARG A 175 -15.07 -25.66 20.13
C ARG A 175 -15.50 -26.60 19.01
N GLU A 176 -14.75 -27.68 18.77
CA GLU A 176 -15.02 -28.74 17.79
C GLU A 176 -14.99 -28.27 16.32
N VAL A 177 -14.36 -27.11 16.02
CA VAL A 177 -14.15 -26.66 14.63
C VAL A 177 -13.11 -27.59 13.97
N ASP A 178 -13.46 -28.12 12.80
CA ASP A 178 -12.58 -28.99 12.01
C ASP A 178 -11.50 -28.16 11.30
N ILE A 179 -10.23 -28.36 11.70
CA ILE A 179 -9.09 -27.66 11.10
C ILE A 179 -8.21 -28.68 10.37
N ARG A 180 -8.26 -28.63 9.05
CA ARG A 180 -7.54 -29.54 8.16
C ARG A 180 -6.23 -28.93 7.72
N THR A 181 -5.13 -29.63 8.01
CA THR A 181 -3.83 -29.29 7.47
C THR A 181 -3.63 -29.95 6.11
N PRO A 182 -2.94 -29.30 5.14
CA PRO A 182 -2.61 -29.97 3.91
C PRO A 182 -1.83 -31.24 4.25
N GLN A 183 -2.30 -32.37 3.74
CA GLN A 183 -1.51 -33.61 3.85
C GLN A 183 -0.17 -33.31 3.18
N SER A 184 0.90 -33.34 3.95
CA SER A 184 2.20 -33.35 3.36
C SER A 184 2.22 -34.61 2.51
N GLU A 185 2.32 -34.48 1.19
CA GLU A 185 2.64 -35.63 0.36
C GLU A 185 3.82 -36.28 1.03
N THR A 186 3.57 -37.47 1.60
CA THR A 186 4.60 -38.31 2.21
C THR A 186 5.52 -38.63 1.05
N GLY A 187 6.62 -37.90 1.00
CA GLY A 187 7.47 -37.92 -0.18
C GLY A 187 7.97 -39.30 -0.42
N ASN A 188 8.09 -39.67 -1.64
CA ASN A 188 8.54 -40.93 -2.18
C ASN A 188 10.01 -41.27 -1.84
N GLY A 189 10.54 -40.82 -0.69
CA GLY A 189 11.93 -40.99 -0.29
C GLY A 189 12.95 -40.17 -1.09
N SER A 190 12.49 -39.21 -1.90
CA SER A 190 13.36 -38.32 -2.65
C SER A 190 14.18 -37.39 -1.75
N ASN A 191 15.34 -36.94 -2.21
CA ASN A 191 16.19 -36.02 -1.45
C ASN A 191 15.46 -34.72 -1.07
N VAL A 192 14.60 -34.19 -1.94
CA VAL A 192 13.73 -33.00 -1.64
C VAL A 192 12.80 -33.32 -0.47
N SER A 193 12.20 -34.50 -0.44
CA SER A 193 11.33 -34.92 0.64
C SER A 193 12.07 -35.04 1.97
N LEU A 194 13.29 -35.65 1.93
CA LEU A 194 14.15 -35.79 3.11
C LEU A 194 14.57 -34.40 3.66
N VAL A 195 14.99 -33.47 2.79
CA VAL A 195 15.34 -32.11 3.20
C VAL A 195 14.13 -31.39 3.79
N ARG A 196 12.95 -31.56 3.19
CA ARG A 196 11.70 -30.99 3.73
C ARG A 196 11.39 -31.51 5.13
N GLN A 197 11.51 -32.81 5.36
CA GLN A 197 11.30 -33.41 6.69
C GLN A 197 12.29 -32.85 7.72
N LEU A 198 13.56 -32.68 7.36
CA LEU A 198 14.55 -32.06 8.23
C LEU A 198 14.21 -30.59 8.58
N VAL A 199 13.89 -29.80 7.59
CA VAL A 199 13.53 -28.37 7.78
C VAL A 199 12.26 -28.22 8.62
N CYS A 200 11.32 -29.15 8.47
CA CYS A 200 10.07 -29.17 9.25
C CYS A 200 10.22 -29.75 10.67
N GLY A 201 11.44 -30.05 11.11
CA GLY A 201 11.69 -30.57 12.46
C GLY A 201 11.19 -31.99 12.70
N GLN A 202 10.87 -32.75 11.66
CA GLN A 202 10.47 -34.14 11.76
C GLN A 202 11.70 -35.06 11.88
N ASN A 203 12.17 -35.19 13.09
CA ASN A 203 12.89 -36.38 13.60
C ASN A 203 14.31 -36.76 13.15
N GLN A 204 15.11 -35.95 12.47
CA GLN A 204 16.51 -36.35 12.25
C GLN A 204 17.48 -35.18 12.34
N ASN A 205 18.50 -35.31 13.21
CA ASN A 205 19.61 -34.34 13.28
C ASN A 205 20.61 -34.49 12.13
N THR A 206 20.53 -35.57 11.37
CA THR A 206 21.40 -35.88 10.23
C THR A 206 20.61 -36.46 9.07
N LEU A 207 20.93 -36.02 7.88
CA LEU A 207 20.25 -36.42 6.65
C LEU A 207 21.24 -37.11 5.72
N THR A 208 20.93 -38.35 5.32
CA THR A 208 21.69 -39.04 4.30
C THR A 208 20.99 -38.93 2.96
N LEU A 209 21.57 -38.16 2.04
CA LEU A 209 21.04 -37.97 0.69
C LEU A 209 21.39 -39.16 -0.20
N GLN A 210 20.44 -39.52 -1.07
CA GLN A 210 20.65 -40.57 -2.08
C GLN A 210 21.51 -40.02 -3.22
N GLN A 211 22.57 -40.70 -3.56
CA GLN A 211 23.60 -40.22 -4.48
C GLN A 211 23.11 -40.01 -5.92
N ASN A 212 22.12 -40.75 -6.36
CA ASN A 212 21.58 -40.69 -7.73
C ASN A 212 20.26 -39.93 -7.85
N ASP A 213 19.71 -39.42 -6.76
CA ASP A 213 18.51 -38.62 -6.75
C ASP A 213 18.84 -37.16 -7.10
N LYS A 214 18.29 -36.68 -8.22
CA LYS A 214 18.49 -35.30 -8.74
C LYS A 214 17.40 -34.36 -8.29
N SER A 215 16.50 -34.77 -7.38
CA SER A 215 15.36 -33.94 -6.91
C SER A 215 15.80 -32.75 -6.08
N PHE A 216 16.99 -32.80 -5.46
CA PHE A 216 17.58 -31.71 -4.71
C PHE A 216 19.03 -31.46 -5.15
N ARG A 217 19.38 -30.22 -5.50
CA ARG A 217 20.72 -29.85 -5.95
C ARG A 217 21.14 -28.53 -5.32
N ILE A 218 22.40 -28.44 -4.89
CA ILE A 218 23.02 -27.23 -4.39
C ILE A 218 24.13 -26.83 -5.35
N TYR A 219 24.02 -25.61 -5.89
CA TYR A 219 25.07 -25.01 -6.71
C TYR A 219 25.75 -23.89 -5.91
N LYS A 220 27.06 -23.94 -5.79
CA LYS A 220 27.86 -22.94 -5.08
C LYS A 220 28.66 -22.11 -6.06
N PHE A 221 28.49 -20.81 -6.03
CA PHE A 221 29.19 -19.84 -6.85
C PHE A 221 30.09 -18.98 -5.97
N LYS A 222 31.16 -18.43 -6.55
CA LYS A 222 32.06 -17.50 -5.85
C LYS A 222 31.43 -16.11 -5.73
N GLN A 223 30.71 -15.69 -6.76
CA GLN A 223 30.05 -14.40 -6.83
C GLN A 223 28.56 -14.56 -7.17
N ARG A 224 27.74 -13.66 -6.65
CA ARG A 224 26.31 -13.63 -6.94
C ARG A 224 26.02 -13.50 -8.45
N GLN A 225 26.80 -12.67 -9.15
CA GLN A 225 26.64 -12.44 -10.58
C GLN A 225 26.83 -13.73 -11.40
N ASP A 226 27.76 -14.58 -11.01
CA ASP A 226 27.97 -15.87 -11.68
C ASP A 226 26.74 -16.78 -11.53
N ALA A 227 26.12 -16.77 -10.36
CA ALA A 227 24.86 -17.50 -10.12
C ALA A 227 23.73 -16.97 -11.01
N LEU A 228 23.57 -15.65 -11.08
CA LEU A 228 22.54 -15.00 -11.90
C LEU A 228 22.75 -15.30 -13.38
N ASN A 229 23.98 -15.17 -13.89
CA ASN A 229 24.33 -15.51 -15.28
C ASN A 229 24.07 -16.99 -15.59
N TRP A 230 24.42 -17.88 -14.69
CA TRP A 230 24.16 -19.31 -14.87
C TRP A 230 22.63 -19.59 -14.95
N LEU A 231 21.87 -18.90 -14.14
CA LEU A 231 20.42 -19.05 -14.09
C LEU A 231 19.73 -18.53 -15.36
N THR A 232 20.19 -17.44 -15.95
CA THR A 232 19.63 -16.91 -17.21
C THR A 232 19.87 -17.83 -18.40
N LEU A 233 20.83 -18.75 -18.31
CA LEU A 233 21.08 -19.77 -19.33
C LEU A 233 20.13 -21.00 -19.24
N GLN A 234 19.26 -21.04 -18.23
CA GLN A 234 18.34 -22.15 -17.99
C GLN A 234 16.88 -21.72 -17.80
N PRO A 235 16.34 -20.87 -18.70
CA PRO A 235 15.04 -20.23 -18.49
C PRO A 235 13.88 -21.24 -18.43
N ASP A 236 13.98 -22.36 -19.11
CA ASP A 236 12.90 -23.36 -19.22
C ASP A 236 12.93 -24.44 -18.13
N SER A 237 13.94 -24.39 -17.25
CA SER A 237 14.17 -25.46 -16.27
C SER A 237 13.42 -25.27 -14.94
N TYR A 238 12.85 -24.07 -14.73
CA TYR A 238 12.27 -23.72 -13.43
C TYR A 238 10.90 -23.07 -13.58
N ASN A 239 9.94 -23.57 -12.83
CA ASN A 239 8.57 -23.02 -12.80
C ASN A 239 8.41 -21.91 -11.75
N VAL A 240 9.28 -21.85 -10.75
CA VAL A 240 9.20 -20.91 -9.61
C VAL A 240 10.59 -20.44 -9.22
N TRP A 241 10.72 -19.15 -9.00
CA TRP A 241 11.91 -18.46 -8.49
C TRP A 241 11.61 -17.81 -7.17
N ILE A 242 12.53 -17.97 -6.21
CA ILE A 242 12.49 -17.26 -4.92
C ILE A 242 13.84 -16.58 -4.73
N ASP A 243 13.84 -15.26 -4.70
CA ASP A 243 15.02 -14.43 -4.41
C ASP A 243 14.64 -13.31 -3.45
N SER A 244 15.59 -12.91 -2.62
CA SER A 244 15.46 -11.76 -1.71
C SER A 244 15.59 -10.41 -2.43
N ASP A 245 16.25 -10.36 -3.58
CA ASP A 245 16.44 -9.15 -4.40
C ASP A 245 16.36 -9.46 -5.90
N ASN A 246 15.15 -9.38 -6.42
CA ASN A 246 14.86 -9.66 -7.82
C ASN A 246 15.40 -8.62 -8.82
N LYS A 247 15.86 -7.46 -8.35
CA LYS A 247 16.30 -6.36 -9.22
C LYS A 247 17.55 -6.74 -10.03
N ASP A 248 18.52 -7.35 -9.39
CA ASP A 248 19.74 -7.80 -10.06
C ASP A 248 19.43 -8.90 -11.08
N PHE A 249 18.46 -9.77 -10.76
CA PHE A 249 18.01 -10.82 -11.66
C PHE A 249 17.33 -10.26 -12.92
N ASP A 250 16.37 -9.36 -12.77
CA ASP A 250 15.71 -8.71 -13.91
C ASP A 250 16.70 -7.91 -14.79
N ASN A 251 17.69 -7.27 -14.17
CA ASN A 251 18.76 -6.61 -14.93
C ASN A 251 19.61 -7.61 -15.73
N THR A 252 19.93 -8.76 -15.11
CA THR A 252 20.71 -9.81 -15.77
C THR A 252 19.93 -10.46 -16.93
N LEU A 253 18.63 -10.71 -16.76
CA LEU A 253 17.74 -11.18 -17.83
C LEU A 253 17.72 -10.19 -18.98
N ARG A 254 17.57 -8.90 -18.71
CA ARG A 254 17.57 -7.84 -19.74
C ARG A 254 18.89 -7.79 -20.51
N LEU A 255 20.01 -7.87 -19.81
CA LEU A 255 21.35 -7.88 -20.42
C LEU A 255 21.57 -9.14 -21.27
N SER A 256 20.94 -10.27 -20.91
CA SER A 256 21.01 -11.52 -21.64
C SER A 256 19.99 -11.62 -22.79
N GLY A 257 19.20 -10.56 -23.05
CA GLY A 257 18.16 -10.56 -24.07
C GLY A 257 16.94 -11.41 -23.74
N GLN A 258 16.80 -11.84 -22.48
CA GLN A 258 15.67 -12.63 -22.00
C GLN A 258 14.51 -11.73 -21.52
N PRO A 259 13.25 -12.19 -21.61
CA PRO A 259 12.14 -11.45 -21.03
C PRO A 259 12.32 -11.31 -19.51
N VAL A 260 12.12 -10.10 -19.00
CA VAL A 260 12.20 -9.82 -17.56
C VAL A 260 11.04 -10.49 -16.80
N SER A 261 11.28 -10.88 -15.55
CA SER A 261 10.27 -11.51 -14.69
C SER A 261 9.12 -10.56 -14.32
N GLY A 262 9.36 -9.24 -14.41
CA GLY A 262 8.41 -8.21 -13.99
C GLY A 262 8.32 -8.02 -12.48
N SER A 263 9.06 -8.81 -11.70
CA SER A 263 9.04 -8.77 -10.24
C SER A 263 9.66 -7.49 -9.66
N THR A 264 10.51 -6.82 -10.43
CA THR A 264 11.15 -5.55 -10.09
C THR A 264 10.45 -4.33 -10.69
N MET A 265 9.37 -4.53 -11.43
CA MET A 265 8.49 -3.41 -11.64
C MET A 265 8.01 -2.98 -10.25
N LYS A 266 8.87 -2.19 -9.57
CA LYS A 266 8.39 -1.35 -8.49
C LYS A 266 7.12 -0.75 -9.04
N ASP A 267 6.06 -0.84 -8.27
CA ASP A 267 4.99 0.11 -8.37
C ASP A 267 5.63 1.50 -8.33
N VAL A 268 6.13 1.94 -9.48
CA VAL A 268 6.27 3.36 -9.75
C VAL A 268 4.86 3.80 -9.45
N LEU A 269 4.69 4.47 -8.32
CA LEU A 269 3.42 5.06 -7.94
C LEU A 269 2.82 5.55 -9.24
N PRO A 270 1.70 4.97 -9.70
CA PRO A 270 1.17 5.29 -11.01
C PRO A 270 1.17 6.80 -11.11
N GLN A 271 1.58 7.36 -12.24
CA GLN A 271 1.76 8.82 -12.39
C GLN A 271 0.58 9.62 -11.82
N VAL A 272 -0.58 9.00 -11.84
CA VAL A 272 -1.83 9.54 -11.27
C VAL A 272 -1.86 9.51 -9.75
N SER A 273 -1.26 8.50 -9.09
CA SER A 273 -1.13 8.49 -7.61
C SER A 273 -0.15 9.56 -7.13
N GLN A 274 0.87 9.89 -7.92
CA GLN A 274 1.75 11.02 -7.66
C GLN A 274 0.98 12.34 -7.69
N LEU A 275 0.00 12.47 -8.58
CA LEU A 275 -0.82 13.66 -8.69
C LEU A 275 -1.53 14.01 -7.38
N LEU A 276 -2.05 13.01 -6.66
CA LEU A 276 -2.69 13.25 -5.37
C LEU A 276 -1.68 13.74 -4.33
N VAL A 277 -0.50 13.10 -4.26
CA VAL A 277 0.57 13.47 -3.32
C VAL A 277 1.08 14.88 -3.61
N ILE A 278 1.40 15.18 -4.87
CA ILE A 278 1.87 16.52 -5.28
C ILE A 278 0.77 17.55 -5.01
N GLY A 279 -0.49 17.24 -5.35
CA GLY A 279 -1.61 18.14 -5.13
C GLY A 279 -1.88 18.45 -3.66
N LEU A 280 -1.66 17.50 -2.74
CA LEU A 280 -1.76 17.75 -1.30
C LEU A 280 -0.63 18.66 -0.81
N ASN A 281 0.54 18.61 -1.40
CA ASN A 281 1.66 19.50 -1.08
C ASN A 281 1.47 20.94 -1.58
N LEU A 282 0.38 21.24 -2.29
CA LEU A 282 0.02 22.63 -2.65
C LEU A 282 -0.69 23.38 -1.51
N PHE A 283 -1.11 22.70 -0.44
CA PHE A 283 -1.88 23.33 0.66
C PHE A 283 -1.03 23.99 1.76
N PRO A 284 0.14 23.42 2.17
CA PRO A 284 0.98 24.08 3.17
C PRO A 284 1.41 25.49 2.72
N GLN A 285 1.49 26.41 3.68
CA GLN A 285 1.96 27.76 3.45
C GLN A 285 3.26 27.97 4.28
N PRO A 286 4.28 28.60 3.72
CA PRO A 286 4.37 29.14 2.36
C PRO A 286 4.39 28.02 1.30
N LEU A 287 3.73 28.28 0.15
CA LEU A 287 3.69 27.30 -0.94
C LEU A 287 5.10 27.01 -1.46
N ASN A 288 5.48 25.74 -1.45
CA ASN A 288 6.74 25.31 -2.07
C ASN A 288 6.62 25.33 -3.60
N ILE A 289 7.41 26.19 -4.24
CA ILE A 289 7.42 26.38 -5.69
C ILE A 289 7.75 25.09 -6.43
N GLN A 290 8.59 24.23 -5.88
CA GLN A 290 8.96 22.94 -6.48
C GLN A 290 7.73 22.05 -6.66
N PHE A 291 6.90 21.90 -5.64
CA PHE A 291 5.66 21.12 -5.76
C PHE A 291 4.67 21.74 -6.76
N LEU A 292 4.63 23.07 -6.86
CA LEU A 292 3.82 23.74 -7.89
C LEU A 292 4.35 23.45 -9.30
N LEU A 293 5.66 23.46 -9.50
CA LEU A 293 6.26 23.11 -10.79
C LEU A 293 6.03 21.63 -11.12
N GLU A 294 6.18 20.71 -10.15
CA GLU A 294 5.87 19.28 -10.32
C GLU A 294 4.40 19.07 -10.71
N TRP A 295 3.47 19.82 -10.07
CA TRP A 295 2.05 19.79 -10.42
C TRP A 295 1.78 20.23 -11.85
N LEU A 296 2.44 21.30 -12.30
CA LEU A 296 2.31 21.81 -13.66
C LEU A 296 2.97 20.88 -14.71
N HIS A 297 4.05 20.18 -14.35
CA HIS A 297 4.73 19.23 -15.23
C HIS A 297 4.17 17.81 -15.16
N ALA A 298 3.21 17.52 -14.28
CA ALA A 298 2.64 16.19 -14.17
C ALA A 298 2.15 15.68 -15.54
N PRO A 299 2.56 14.47 -15.98
CA PRO A 299 2.21 13.95 -17.31
C PRO A 299 0.70 13.86 -17.53
N ILE A 300 -0.02 13.42 -16.48
CA ILE A 300 -1.48 13.38 -16.43
C ILE A 300 -1.92 14.45 -15.44
N SER A 301 -2.75 15.39 -15.89
CA SER A 301 -3.14 16.56 -15.09
C SER A 301 -4.57 16.99 -15.40
N PRO A 302 -5.31 17.49 -14.40
CA PRO A 302 -6.62 18.12 -14.63
C PRO A 302 -6.55 19.50 -15.30
N LEU A 303 -5.33 20.03 -15.49
CA LEU A 303 -5.09 21.31 -16.16
C LEU A 303 -4.64 21.07 -17.60
N GLU A 304 -5.07 21.93 -18.51
CA GLU A 304 -4.70 21.87 -19.92
C GLU A 304 -3.21 22.19 -20.14
N GLY A 305 -2.53 21.48 -21.05
CA GLY A 305 -1.11 21.66 -21.35
C GLY A 305 -0.75 23.06 -21.82
N ILE A 306 -1.67 23.73 -22.55
CA ILE A 306 -1.53 25.11 -23.05
C ILE A 306 -1.48 26.16 -21.92
N LEU A 307 -1.97 25.85 -20.71
CA LEU A 307 -1.78 26.68 -19.53
C LEU A 307 -0.49 26.30 -18.80
N ARG A 308 -0.27 24.99 -18.62
CA ARG A 308 0.75 24.47 -17.69
C ARG A 308 2.16 24.88 -18.06
N ARG A 309 2.53 24.75 -19.36
CA ARG A 309 3.88 25.09 -19.83
C ARG A 309 4.20 26.58 -19.70
N PRO A 310 3.40 27.51 -20.27
CA PRO A 310 3.69 28.94 -20.13
C PRO A 310 3.68 29.41 -18.67
N LEU A 311 2.83 28.80 -17.83
CA LEU A 311 2.78 29.15 -16.42
C LEU A 311 4.03 28.69 -15.67
N ALA A 312 4.51 27.46 -15.93
CA ALA A 312 5.75 26.97 -15.34
C ALA A 312 6.96 27.80 -15.76
N GLU A 313 7.05 28.18 -17.05
CA GLU A 313 8.09 29.07 -17.57
C GLU A 313 8.03 30.44 -16.89
N ALA A 314 6.83 31.03 -16.76
CA ALA A 314 6.65 32.32 -16.09
C ALA A 314 7.09 32.28 -14.61
N ILE A 315 6.84 31.18 -13.89
CA ILE A 315 7.26 30.96 -12.50
C ILE A 315 8.79 30.88 -12.40
N ILE A 316 9.42 30.14 -13.31
CA ILE A 316 10.89 29.95 -13.33
C ILE A 316 11.56 31.30 -13.64
N ASP A 317 11.13 31.97 -14.69
CA ASP A 317 11.75 33.21 -15.16
C ASP A 317 11.60 34.37 -14.15
N SER A 318 10.53 34.39 -13.39
CA SER A 318 10.27 35.46 -12.43
C SER A 318 10.64 35.14 -10.99
N GLY A 319 11.15 33.92 -10.75
CA GLY A 319 11.56 33.46 -9.43
C GLY A 319 10.43 33.31 -8.42
N GLY A 320 9.17 33.20 -8.88
CA GLY A 320 8.02 33.05 -8.00
C GLY A 320 6.69 32.97 -8.74
N TYR A 321 5.62 32.61 -8.02
CA TYR A 321 4.30 32.37 -8.61
C TYR A 321 3.33 33.55 -8.44
N TYR A 322 3.59 34.46 -7.49
CA TYR A 322 2.69 35.59 -7.20
C TYR A 322 3.21 36.92 -7.81
N ASN A 323 3.20 37.00 -9.13
CA ASN A 323 3.71 38.12 -9.88
C ASN A 323 2.80 38.44 -11.08
N GLN A 324 3.06 39.60 -11.74
CA GLN A 324 2.24 40.05 -12.87
C GLN A 324 2.36 39.10 -14.07
N LYS A 325 3.57 38.58 -14.36
CA LYS A 325 3.83 37.67 -15.48
C LYS A 325 2.97 36.39 -15.40
N CYS A 326 2.86 35.79 -14.20
CA CYS A 326 2.00 34.64 -13.99
C CYS A 326 0.49 34.97 -14.15
N ARG A 327 0.07 36.16 -13.71
CA ARG A 327 -1.32 36.63 -13.90
C ARG A 327 -1.63 36.82 -15.36
N ASP A 328 -0.74 37.44 -16.12
CA ASP A 328 -0.92 37.67 -17.55
C ASP A 328 -1.04 36.34 -18.30
N VAL A 329 -0.24 35.34 -17.95
CA VAL A 329 -0.36 34.00 -18.53
C VAL A 329 -1.73 33.37 -18.22
N ILE A 330 -2.22 33.49 -17.01
CA ILE A 330 -3.54 32.96 -16.63
C ILE A 330 -4.66 33.73 -17.38
N ASP A 331 -4.56 35.05 -17.47
CA ASP A 331 -5.56 35.88 -18.16
C ASP A 331 -5.57 35.59 -19.66
N ASN A 332 -4.42 35.48 -20.30
CA ASN A 332 -4.29 35.14 -21.71
C ASN A 332 -4.85 33.76 -22.02
N TYR A 333 -4.60 32.77 -21.13
CA TYR A 333 -5.22 31.45 -21.24
C TYR A 333 -6.75 31.50 -21.13
N ILE A 334 -7.29 32.29 -20.20
CA ILE A 334 -8.75 32.47 -20.05
C ILE A 334 -9.34 33.15 -21.27
N LYS A 335 -8.63 34.12 -21.85
CA LYS A 335 -9.04 34.82 -23.07
C LYS A 335 -8.91 34.00 -24.35
N GLY A 336 -8.20 32.87 -24.31
CA GLY A 336 -8.00 31.98 -25.43
C GLY A 336 -6.86 32.39 -26.37
N GLU A 337 -5.94 33.23 -25.92
CA GLU A 337 -4.83 33.74 -26.75
C GLU A 337 -3.81 32.62 -27.10
N TYR A 338 -3.80 31.51 -26.35
CA TYR A 338 -2.99 30.34 -26.62
C TYR A 338 -3.71 29.28 -27.45
N ASP A 339 -4.98 29.50 -27.85
CA ASP A 339 -5.73 28.52 -28.61
C ASP A 339 -5.23 28.41 -30.03
N ILE A 340 -5.02 27.18 -30.49
CA ILE A 340 -4.72 26.89 -31.90
C ILE A 340 -6.05 26.70 -32.61
N TRP A 341 -6.25 27.45 -33.68
CA TRP A 341 -7.50 27.46 -34.45
C TRP A 341 -7.29 26.69 -35.76
N GLU A 342 -8.29 25.92 -36.15
CA GLU A 342 -8.29 25.24 -37.45
C GLU A 342 -8.53 26.28 -38.56
N GLU A 343 -7.97 26.01 -39.73
CA GLU A 343 -8.19 26.87 -40.90
C GLU A 343 -9.67 26.88 -41.31
N GLY A 344 -10.23 28.09 -41.52
CA GLY A 344 -11.62 28.29 -41.94
C GLY A 344 -12.59 28.66 -40.83
N ILE A 345 -12.20 28.71 -39.56
CA ILE A 345 -13.06 29.18 -38.48
C ILE A 345 -13.19 30.73 -38.53
N THR A 346 -14.42 31.19 -38.56
CA THR A 346 -14.71 32.66 -38.56
C THR A 346 -14.46 33.30 -37.21
N GLU A 347 -14.20 34.60 -37.17
CA GLU A 347 -14.00 35.34 -35.91
C GLU A 347 -15.21 35.26 -34.96
N VAL A 348 -16.44 35.19 -35.50
CA VAL A 348 -17.66 35.04 -34.70
C VAL A 348 -17.68 33.68 -34.00
N GLU A 349 -17.38 32.61 -34.70
CA GLU A 349 -17.30 31.25 -34.13
C GLU A 349 -16.21 31.17 -33.07
N LYS A 350 -15.01 31.75 -33.31
CA LYS A 350 -13.94 31.85 -32.30
C LYS A 350 -14.44 32.51 -31.01
N GLN A 351 -15.12 33.63 -31.13
CA GLN A 351 -15.66 34.38 -29.97
C GLN A 351 -16.66 33.52 -29.17
N GLU A 352 -17.54 32.79 -29.83
CA GLU A 352 -18.51 31.92 -29.17
C GLU A 352 -17.80 30.76 -28.43
N ILE A 353 -16.80 30.11 -29.06
CA ILE A 353 -16.00 29.04 -28.47
C ILE A 353 -15.23 29.57 -27.25
N ILE A 354 -14.59 30.74 -27.36
CA ILE A 354 -13.88 31.39 -26.24
C ILE A 354 -14.84 31.63 -25.07
N LYS A 355 -16.02 32.19 -25.34
CA LYS A 355 -17.03 32.45 -24.32
C LYS A 355 -17.49 31.20 -23.60
N SER A 356 -17.67 30.10 -24.33
CA SER A 356 -18.02 28.79 -23.74
C SER A 356 -16.89 28.21 -22.88
N ARG A 357 -15.65 28.36 -23.34
CA ARG A 357 -14.45 27.83 -22.65
C ARG A 357 -14.06 28.67 -21.42
N LYS A 358 -14.26 29.99 -21.46
CA LYS A 358 -13.90 30.93 -20.40
C LYS A 358 -14.38 30.47 -19.01
N ARG A 359 -15.65 30.09 -18.91
CA ARG A 359 -16.23 29.61 -17.64
C ARG A 359 -15.60 28.32 -17.18
N LYS A 360 -15.31 27.38 -18.09
CA LYS A 360 -14.67 26.08 -17.76
C LYS A 360 -13.23 26.30 -17.30
N ARG A 361 -12.45 27.13 -18.00
CA ARG A 361 -11.07 27.48 -17.69
C ARG A 361 -10.92 28.16 -16.34
N SER A 362 -11.71 29.20 -16.10
CA SER A 362 -11.74 29.90 -14.79
C SER A 362 -12.10 28.96 -13.65
N LYS A 363 -13.05 28.04 -13.87
CA LYS A 363 -13.44 27.04 -12.88
C LYS A 363 -12.33 26.02 -12.63
N ALA A 364 -11.60 25.57 -13.67
CA ALA A 364 -10.48 24.65 -13.54
C ALA A 364 -9.34 25.28 -12.73
N ILE A 365 -8.95 26.51 -13.01
CA ILE A 365 -7.92 27.23 -12.27
C ILE A 365 -8.29 27.35 -10.80
N ARG A 366 -9.49 27.81 -10.46
CA ARG A 366 -9.95 27.93 -9.06
C ARG A 366 -9.97 26.61 -8.32
N ARG A 367 -10.21 25.49 -9.01
CA ARG A 367 -10.29 24.17 -8.41
C ARG A 367 -8.93 23.50 -8.21
N PHE A 368 -8.05 23.66 -9.19
CA PHE A 368 -6.80 22.89 -9.26
C PHE A 368 -5.53 23.73 -9.01
N LEU A 369 -5.69 25.06 -8.89
CA LEU A 369 -4.63 26.01 -8.50
C LEU A 369 -5.15 26.99 -7.43
N PRO A 370 -5.78 26.55 -6.34
CA PRO A 370 -6.37 27.46 -5.35
C PRO A 370 -5.33 28.36 -4.69
N SER A 371 -4.11 27.88 -4.49
CA SER A 371 -3.00 28.62 -3.91
C SER A 371 -2.51 29.79 -4.75
N MET A 372 -2.65 29.75 -6.07
CA MET A 372 -2.25 30.83 -6.96
C MET A 372 -3.25 32.00 -6.99
N MET A 373 -4.48 31.76 -6.54
CA MET A 373 -5.53 32.77 -6.50
C MET A 373 -5.52 33.61 -5.22
N ASN A 374 -4.81 33.11 -4.19
CA ASN A 374 -4.70 33.78 -2.90
C ASN A 374 -3.36 34.51 -2.78
N LYS A 375 -3.39 35.71 -2.19
CA LYS A 375 -2.16 36.42 -1.85
C LYS A 375 -1.35 35.58 -0.87
N PRO A 376 -0.02 35.42 -1.06
CA PRO A 376 0.82 34.76 -0.06
C PRO A 376 0.62 35.49 1.28
N THR A 377 0.29 34.75 2.31
CA THR A 377 0.32 35.29 3.68
C THR A 377 1.78 35.58 4.04
N ASP A 378 2.02 36.72 4.71
CA ASP A 378 3.39 37.11 5.11
C ASP A 378 4.11 35.97 5.82
N VAL A 379 5.31 35.73 5.36
CA VAL A 379 6.16 34.54 5.50
C VAL A 379 6.48 34.08 6.93
N LEU A 380 6.03 34.79 7.96
CA LEU A 380 6.45 34.56 9.34
C LEU A 380 5.43 33.84 10.25
N SER A 381 4.25 33.56 9.77
CA SER A 381 3.35 32.64 10.47
C SER A 381 3.45 31.25 9.85
N LEU A 382 4.36 30.45 10.31
CA LEU A 382 4.38 29.00 10.15
C LEU A 382 3.13 28.38 10.80
N ASN A 383 1.96 28.75 10.32
CA ASN A 383 0.75 28.04 10.67
C ASN A 383 0.66 26.84 9.72
N ASP A 384 1.25 25.72 10.14
CA ASP A 384 1.13 24.42 9.48
C ASP A 384 -0.32 23.90 9.45
N ASN A 385 -1.27 24.67 9.91
CA ASN A 385 -2.67 24.29 9.97
C ASN A 385 -3.35 24.44 8.61
N VAL A 386 -3.39 23.36 7.87
CA VAL A 386 -4.16 23.24 6.63
C VAL A 386 -5.64 23.03 6.97
N ASN A 387 -6.53 23.76 6.32
CA ASN A 387 -7.97 23.57 6.49
C ASN A 387 -8.39 22.19 5.97
N LYS A 388 -8.75 21.29 6.89
CA LYS A 388 -9.16 19.91 6.61
C LYS A 388 -10.29 19.80 5.58
N GLU A 389 -11.25 20.72 5.62
CA GLU A 389 -12.37 20.73 4.66
C GLU A 389 -11.92 21.05 3.24
N SER A 390 -10.98 21.98 3.09
CA SER A 390 -10.40 22.34 1.79
C SER A 390 -9.63 21.17 1.18
N VAL A 391 -8.84 20.46 1.98
CA VAL A 391 -8.14 19.23 1.56
C VAL A 391 -9.13 18.16 1.12
N TYR A 392 -10.17 17.93 1.92
CA TYR A 392 -11.19 16.92 1.59
C TYR A 392 -11.94 17.24 0.30
N LYS A 393 -12.30 18.51 0.10
CA LYS A 393 -12.90 18.98 -1.16
C LYS A 393 -11.98 18.74 -2.35
N PHE A 394 -10.70 19.04 -2.19
CA PHE A 394 -9.71 18.84 -3.26
C PHE A 394 -9.52 17.37 -3.61
N VAL A 395 -9.37 16.50 -2.61
CA VAL A 395 -9.27 15.03 -2.82
C VAL A 395 -10.49 14.51 -3.58
N ARG A 396 -11.70 14.92 -3.19
CA ARG A 396 -12.94 14.58 -3.92
C ARG A 396 -12.95 15.08 -5.36
N LEU A 397 -12.39 16.27 -5.60
CA LEU A 397 -12.28 16.82 -6.97
C LEU A 397 -11.35 15.98 -7.84
N ILE A 398 -10.18 15.57 -7.31
CA ILE A 398 -9.24 14.70 -8.03
C ILE A 398 -9.89 13.34 -8.31
N LEU A 399 -10.55 12.74 -7.32
CA LEU A 399 -11.27 11.47 -7.50
C LEU A 399 -12.39 11.58 -8.56
N SER A 400 -13.17 12.66 -8.55
CA SER A 400 -14.22 12.88 -9.54
C SER A 400 -13.64 13.10 -10.93
N TRP A 401 -12.57 13.86 -11.03
CA TRP A 401 -11.87 14.07 -12.29
C TRP A 401 -11.29 12.76 -12.83
N SER A 402 -10.63 11.96 -12.00
CA SER A 402 -10.06 10.68 -12.41
C SER A 402 -11.13 9.70 -12.90
N LYS A 403 -12.27 9.61 -12.20
CA LYS A 403 -13.41 8.81 -12.65
C LYS A 403 -13.94 9.24 -14.01
N ASN A 404 -14.15 10.54 -14.19
CA ASN A 404 -14.64 11.07 -15.47
C ASN A 404 -13.64 10.84 -16.61
N ARG A 405 -12.35 10.93 -16.32
CA ARG A 405 -11.29 10.68 -17.30
C ARG A 405 -11.26 9.21 -17.74
N MET A 406 -11.50 8.25 -16.83
CA MET A 406 -11.57 6.82 -17.16
C MET A 406 -12.67 6.47 -18.17
N PHE A 407 -13.74 7.24 -18.23
CA PHE A 407 -14.85 7.04 -19.18
C PHE A 407 -14.60 7.70 -20.54
N GLN A 408 -13.51 8.46 -20.71
CA GLN A 408 -13.10 8.99 -22.00
C GLN A 408 -12.35 7.94 -22.80
N ASN A 409 -12.28 8.14 -24.13
CA ASN A 409 -11.50 7.28 -25.00
C ASN A 409 -10.00 7.55 -24.78
N ILE A 410 -9.41 6.90 -23.80
CA ILE A 410 -8.02 6.98 -23.41
C ILE A 410 -7.38 5.60 -23.48
N ASP A 411 -6.05 5.58 -23.53
CA ASP A 411 -5.28 4.34 -23.55
C ASP A 411 -5.56 3.46 -22.31
N GLU A 412 -5.56 2.15 -22.49
CA GLU A 412 -5.79 1.17 -21.40
C GLU A 412 -4.76 1.30 -20.26
N SER A 413 -3.54 1.70 -20.58
CA SER A 413 -2.50 1.99 -19.58
C SER A 413 -2.90 3.17 -18.68
N GLU A 414 -3.41 4.26 -19.26
CA GLU A 414 -3.91 5.42 -18.51
C GLU A 414 -5.14 5.05 -17.67
N LYS A 415 -6.05 4.22 -18.20
CA LYS A 415 -7.22 3.73 -17.44
C LYS A 415 -6.82 2.95 -16.21
N ARG A 416 -5.85 2.05 -16.32
CA ARG A 416 -5.33 1.27 -15.18
C ARG A 416 -4.74 2.19 -14.11
N GLN A 417 -3.91 3.17 -14.53
CA GLN A 417 -3.31 4.13 -13.62
C GLN A 417 -4.37 4.99 -12.88
N LEU A 418 -5.42 5.42 -13.57
CA LEU A 418 -6.52 6.18 -12.96
C LEU A 418 -7.34 5.33 -11.98
N GLY A 419 -7.45 4.01 -12.21
CA GLY A 419 -8.12 3.06 -11.31
C GLY A 419 -7.45 2.92 -9.95
N THR A 420 -6.15 3.16 -9.85
CA THR A 420 -5.39 3.03 -8.58
C THR A 420 -5.63 4.17 -7.58
N ILE A 421 -6.28 5.27 -7.99
CA ILE A 421 -6.65 6.36 -7.07
C ILE A 421 -7.89 6.02 -6.23
N LYS A 422 -8.62 4.95 -6.57
CA LYS A 422 -9.75 4.48 -5.77
C LYS A 422 -9.28 3.86 -4.47
#